data_518eb6f88f508563c02b5e00917ae20f
#
_entry.id   518eb6f88f508563c02b5e00917ae20f
#
_cell.length_a   1.000
_cell.length_b   1.000
_cell.length_c   1.000
_cell.angle_alpha   90.00
_cell.angle_beta   90.00
_cell.angle_gamma   90.00
#
_symmetry.space_group_name_H-M   'P 1'
#
loop_
_entity.id
_entity.type
_entity.pdbx_description
1 polymer ?
#
loop_
_entity_poly.entity_id
_entity_poly.type
_entity_poly.pdbx_seq_one_letter_code
_entity_poly.pdbx_strand_id
1 'polypeptide(L)'
;MNKNKFAILVDSCSDVPQNIIEKENIYVVPIHLHYKNANYLDKIDISPEDVYARMPEDVPTTSQPSLGEIIQVLHKIADDGYETVFAITISSGLSGTFNAVSIAAKEEKRLKVIVIDTLNIGIGAGASAIYASQLINENLSESEIVERLHSSIKEAKVFFSVPTLEYLKQGGRIRKIAATIGSLLKINPVITCDEEGKYIIASKVRGRAKSIKEVVDLVFEQSKKHVKFYILVSHASAKEEAQKVFNELKRRLPNAANFFITDLSPALGVHTGPGMIGAGIYPIQL
;
A
#
# COMPACT_ATOMS: atom_id res chain seq x y z
N MET A 1 -24.70 -7.43 -1.61
CA MET A 1 -23.89 -8.58 -1.12
C MET A 1 -23.63 -9.50 -2.31
N ASN A 2 -22.38 -9.94 -2.53
CA ASN A 2 -22.04 -10.87 -3.60
C ASN A 2 -22.57 -12.29 -3.29
N LYS A 3 -22.69 -13.12 -4.34
CA LYS A 3 -23.28 -14.46 -4.24
C LYS A 3 -22.56 -15.38 -3.24
N ASN A 4 -21.24 -15.19 -3.08
CA ASN A 4 -20.40 -16.02 -2.22
C ASN A 4 -20.29 -15.49 -0.78
N LYS A 5 -20.94 -14.37 -0.46
CA LYS A 5 -20.84 -13.67 0.84
C LYS A 5 -19.40 -13.39 1.27
N PHE A 6 -18.57 -13.01 0.31
CA PHE A 6 -17.17 -12.62 0.53
C PHE A 6 -17.07 -11.13 0.79
N ALA A 7 -16.30 -10.74 1.81
CA ALA A 7 -15.92 -9.37 2.11
C ALA A 7 -14.41 -9.17 1.91
N ILE A 8 -14.01 -7.92 1.79
CA ILE A 8 -12.61 -7.49 1.78
C ILE A 8 -12.39 -6.54 2.94
N LEU A 9 -11.33 -6.78 3.72
CA LEU A 9 -10.82 -5.90 4.75
C LEU A 9 -9.39 -5.47 4.38
N VAL A 10 -9.11 -4.18 4.47
CA VAL A 10 -7.76 -3.62 4.31
C VAL A 10 -7.37 -2.75 5.50
N ASP A 11 -6.09 -2.49 5.70
CA ASP A 11 -5.66 -1.37 6.53
C ASP A 11 -5.59 -0.05 5.73
N SER A 12 -5.61 1.08 6.41
CA SER A 12 -5.63 2.40 5.77
C SER A 12 -4.38 2.72 4.94
N CYS A 13 -3.26 2.06 5.23
CA CYS A 13 -2.01 2.18 4.46
C CYS A 13 -2.00 1.41 3.14
N SER A 14 -3.07 0.69 2.82
CA SER A 14 -3.25 0.03 1.51
C SER A 14 -3.57 1.01 0.38
N ASP A 15 -3.92 2.26 0.69
CA ASP A 15 -4.18 3.34 -0.26
C ASP A 15 -5.16 2.99 -1.41
N VAL A 16 -6.12 2.11 -1.13
CA VAL A 16 -7.21 1.86 -2.07
C VAL A 16 -7.96 3.18 -2.32
N PRO A 17 -8.22 3.57 -3.58
CA PRO A 17 -8.98 4.78 -3.87
C PRO A 17 -10.36 4.77 -3.21
N GLN A 18 -10.77 5.90 -2.63
CA GLN A 18 -12.01 6.01 -1.86
C GLN A 18 -13.26 5.61 -2.64
N ASN A 19 -13.34 6.00 -3.92
CA ASN A 19 -14.43 5.62 -4.81
C ASN A 19 -14.52 4.10 -5.05
N ILE A 20 -13.40 3.37 -4.92
CA ILE A 20 -13.38 1.90 -5.01
C ILE A 20 -13.79 1.30 -3.68
N ILE A 21 -13.33 1.84 -2.55
CA ILE A 21 -13.75 1.42 -1.21
C ILE A 21 -15.28 1.46 -1.12
N GLU A 22 -15.89 2.56 -1.51
CA GLU A 22 -17.34 2.76 -1.47
C GLU A 22 -18.08 1.86 -2.44
N LYS A 23 -17.64 1.80 -3.69
CA LYS A 23 -18.28 1.01 -4.75
C LYS A 23 -18.27 -0.48 -4.45
N GLU A 24 -17.15 -0.98 -3.99
CA GLU A 24 -16.92 -2.42 -3.75
C GLU A 24 -17.16 -2.81 -2.28
N ASN A 25 -17.60 -1.87 -1.45
CA ASN A 25 -17.89 -2.06 -0.03
C ASN A 25 -16.73 -2.72 0.72
N ILE A 26 -15.51 -2.17 0.55
CA ILE A 26 -14.30 -2.63 1.22
C ILE A 26 -14.26 -2.04 2.62
N TYR A 27 -14.05 -2.90 3.63
CA TYR A 27 -13.87 -2.47 5.00
C TYR A 27 -12.43 -2.02 5.24
N VAL A 28 -12.27 -1.00 6.08
CA VAL A 28 -10.95 -0.42 6.38
C VAL A 28 -10.74 -0.40 7.89
N VAL A 29 -9.59 -0.89 8.34
CA VAL A 29 -9.12 -0.69 9.72
C VAL A 29 -8.02 0.37 9.72
N PRO A 30 -8.18 1.48 10.49
CA PRO A 30 -7.24 2.60 10.44
C PRO A 30 -5.96 2.31 11.23
N ILE A 31 -4.84 2.80 10.70
CA ILE A 31 -3.58 2.95 11.42
C ILE A 31 -3.68 4.18 12.34
N HIS A 32 -2.93 4.20 13.45
CA HIS A 32 -2.91 5.34 14.36
C HIS A 32 -1.72 6.25 14.11
N LEU A 33 -1.93 7.56 14.23
CA LEU A 33 -0.90 8.58 14.28
C LEU A 33 -0.87 9.21 15.67
N HIS A 34 0.32 9.26 16.27
CA HIS A 34 0.55 9.76 17.62
C HIS A 34 1.42 11.01 17.57
N TYR A 35 0.81 12.17 17.78
CA TYR A 35 1.46 13.43 18.08
C TYR A 35 1.70 13.54 19.60
N LYS A 36 2.54 14.49 20.00
CA LYS A 36 2.82 14.71 21.41
C LYS A 36 1.56 14.94 22.29
N ASN A 37 0.57 15.64 21.74
CA ASN A 37 -0.62 16.07 22.49
C ASN A 37 -1.94 15.53 21.92
N ALA A 38 -1.90 14.69 20.88
CA ALA A 38 -3.12 14.17 20.23
C ALA A 38 -2.85 12.85 19.49
N ASN A 39 -3.88 12.03 19.41
CA ASN A 39 -3.88 10.82 18.60
C ASN A 39 -4.96 10.94 17.52
N TYR A 40 -4.66 10.42 16.34
CA TYR A 40 -5.56 10.48 15.19
C TYR A 40 -5.62 9.11 14.51
N LEU A 41 -6.78 8.82 13.94
CA LEU A 41 -6.98 7.68 13.03
C LEU A 41 -6.69 8.12 11.60
N ASP A 42 -5.85 7.36 10.93
CA ASP A 42 -5.39 7.62 9.56
C ASP A 42 -6.57 7.72 8.58
N LYS A 43 -6.63 8.81 7.81
CA LYS A 43 -7.70 9.14 6.85
C LYS A 43 -9.12 9.32 7.45
N ILE A 44 -9.27 9.24 8.78
CA ILE A 44 -10.55 9.49 9.48
C ILE A 44 -10.52 10.82 10.19
N ASP A 45 -9.55 11.02 11.09
CA ASP A 45 -9.45 12.18 11.95
C ASP A 45 -8.47 13.24 11.43
N ILE A 46 -7.62 12.86 10.47
CA ILE A 46 -6.56 13.71 9.93
C ILE A 46 -6.33 13.42 8.44
N SER A 47 -6.21 14.48 7.66
CA SER A 47 -5.93 14.40 6.23
C SER A 47 -4.42 14.33 5.94
N PRO A 48 -4.01 13.85 4.74
CA PRO A 48 -2.62 13.93 4.28
C PRO A 48 -2.08 15.38 4.32
N GLU A 49 -2.89 16.35 3.90
CA GLU A 49 -2.55 17.77 3.86
C GLU A 49 -2.22 18.29 5.25
N ASP A 50 -3.04 17.95 6.27
CA ASP A 50 -2.83 18.37 7.65
C ASP A 50 -1.53 17.84 8.23
N VAL A 51 -1.18 16.58 7.93
CA VAL A 51 0.07 15.98 8.39
C VAL A 51 1.26 16.64 7.71
N TYR A 52 1.21 16.80 6.38
CA TYR A 52 2.34 17.40 5.65
C TYR A 52 2.53 18.89 5.98
N ALA A 53 1.46 19.62 6.31
CA ALA A 53 1.55 21.02 6.75
C ALA A 53 2.28 21.17 8.10
N ARG A 54 2.26 20.15 8.97
CA ARG A 54 2.96 20.12 10.26
C ARG A 54 4.41 19.66 10.16
N MET A 55 4.76 18.94 9.11
CA MET A 55 6.12 18.46 8.88
C MET A 55 7.00 19.56 8.27
N PRO A 56 8.30 19.62 8.62
CA PRO A 56 9.05 18.68 9.49
C PRO A 56 9.02 19.00 10.99
N GLU A 57 8.34 20.08 11.42
CA GLU A 57 8.40 20.62 12.79
C GLU A 57 7.77 19.66 13.81
N ASP A 58 6.69 18.98 13.43
CA ASP A 58 5.95 18.05 14.29
C ASP A 58 5.61 16.76 13.52
N VAL A 59 6.50 15.78 13.58
CA VAL A 59 6.38 14.49 12.91
C VAL A 59 5.81 13.46 13.88
N PRO A 60 4.60 12.90 13.63
CA PRO A 60 4.01 11.90 14.52
C PRO A 60 4.71 10.54 14.38
N THR A 61 4.52 9.69 15.38
CA THR A 61 4.78 8.26 15.26
C THR A 61 3.51 7.52 14.85
N THR A 62 3.66 6.27 14.39
CA THR A 62 2.53 5.43 13.98
C THR A 62 2.50 4.14 14.77
N SER A 63 1.30 3.61 14.99
CA SER A 63 1.10 2.25 15.50
C SER A 63 0.03 1.51 14.69
N GLN A 64 0.15 0.20 14.65
CA GLN A 64 -0.87 -0.68 14.10
C GLN A 64 -2.22 -0.52 14.85
N PRO A 65 -3.35 -0.92 14.25
CA PRO A 65 -4.64 -0.99 14.93
C PRO A 65 -4.57 -1.92 16.15
N SER A 66 -5.33 -1.62 17.18
CA SER A 66 -5.48 -2.52 18.32
C SER A 66 -6.28 -3.78 17.94
N LEU A 67 -6.08 -4.88 18.69
CA LEU A 67 -6.88 -6.10 18.50
C LEU A 67 -8.38 -5.84 18.63
N GLY A 68 -8.77 -4.97 19.58
CA GLY A 68 -10.17 -4.62 19.80
C GLY A 68 -10.81 -3.95 18.59
N GLU A 69 -10.11 -3.01 17.96
CA GLU A 69 -10.59 -2.33 16.74
C GLU A 69 -10.72 -3.30 15.56
N ILE A 70 -9.74 -4.19 15.37
CA ILE A 70 -9.81 -5.20 14.31
C ILE A 70 -11.01 -6.12 14.54
N ILE A 71 -11.21 -6.61 15.78
CA ILE A 71 -12.34 -7.47 16.14
C ILE A 71 -13.67 -6.74 15.90
N GLN A 72 -13.78 -5.46 16.25
CA GLN A 72 -14.99 -4.67 15.99
C GLN A 72 -15.32 -4.60 14.49
N VAL A 73 -14.32 -4.40 13.63
CA VAL A 73 -14.53 -4.39 12.18
C VAL A 73 -14.93 -5.79 11.68
N LEU A 74 -14.31 -6.86 12.17
CA LEU A 74 -14.68 -8.23 11.82
C LEU A 74 -16.12 -8.54 12.27
N HIS A 75 -16.52 -8.11 13.47
CA HIS A 75 -17.89 -8.24 13.95
C HIS A 75 -18.87 -7.49 13.04
N LYS A 76 -18.55 -6.27 12.63
CA LYS A 76 -19.37 -5.52 11.68
C LYS A 76 -19.53 -6.26 10.36
N ILE A 77 -18.47 -6.85 9.81
CA ILE A 77 -18.52 -7.66 8.58
C ILE A 77 -19.48 -8.85 8.75
N ALA A 78 -19.42 -9.53 9.91
CA ALA A 78 -20.33 -10.64 10.21
C ALA A 78 -21.78 -10.16 10.35
N ASP A 79 -22.01 -9.03 11.03
CA ASP A 79 -23.36 -8.44 11.22
C ASP A 79 -23.95 -7.99 9.88
N ASP A 80 -23.13 -7.55 8.93
CA ASP A 80 -23.53 -7.21 7.55
C ASP A 80 -23.83 -8.48 6.70
N GLY A 81 -23.68 -9.70 7.28
CA GLY A 81 -24.11 -10.98 6.69
C GLY A 81 -23.09 -11.69 5.81
N TYR A 82 -21.81 -11.27 5.84
CA TYR A 82 -20.73 -11.98 5.16
C TYR A 82 -20.30 -13.23 5.95
N GLU A 83 -19.73 -14.21 5.27
CA GLU A 83 -19.29 -15.48 5.85
C GLU A 83 -17.77 -15.67 5.76
N THR A 84 -17.13 -15.09 4.74
CA THR A 84 -15.68 -15.12 4.54
C THR A 84 -15.16 -13.71 4.30
N VAL A 85 -14.01 -13.36 4.90
CA VAL A 85 -13.34 -12.09 4.65
C VAL A 85 -11.88 -12.32 4.23
N PHE A 86 -11.50 -11.70 3.11
CA PHE A 86 -10.11 -11.57 2.68
C PHE A 86 -9.53 -10.33 3.37
N ALA A 87 -8.73 -10.53 4.41
CA ALA A 87 -8.05 -9.47 5.15
C ALA A 87 -6.67 -9.23 4.53
N ILE A 88 -6.58 -8.22 3.67
CA ILE A 88 -5.42 -7.91 2.82
C ILE A 88 -4.68 -6.74 3.46
N THR A 89 -3.50 -6.99 3.99
CA THR A 89 -2.71 -6.01 4.74
C THR A 89 -1.46 -5.58 4.02
N ILE A 90 -0.95 -4.39 4.38
CA ILE A 90 0.42 -4.02 3.99
C ILE A 90 1.44 -5.02 4.55
N SER A 91 2.65 -4.98 4.01
CA SER A 91 3.75 -5.88 4.33
C SER A 91 4.01 -6.07 5.81
N SER A 92 4.08 -7.33 6.23
CA SER A 92 4.55 -7.73 7.58
C SER A 92 6.01 -7.35 7.84
N GLY A 93 6.81 -7.14 6.78
CA GLY A 93 8.19 -6.66 6.86
C GLY A 93 8.32 -5.19 7.27
N LEU A 94 7.23 -4.41 7.22
CA LEU A 94 7.20 -2.97 7.48
C LEU A 94 6.27 -2.58 8.63
N SER A 95 5.23 -3.38 8.90
CA SER A 95 4.21 -3.11 9.94
C SER A 95 3.83 -4.37 10.69
N GLY A 96 3.44 -4.22 11.94
CA GLY A 96 2.85 -5.30 12.74
C GLY A 96 1.38 -5.61 12.40
N THR A 97 0.76 -4.88 11.48
CA THR A 97 -0.67 -4.99 11.15
C THR A 97 -1.06 -6.40 10.72
N PHE A 98 -0.28 -7.04 9.84
CA PHE A 98 -0.50 -8.44 9.46
C PHE A 98 -0.61 -9.37 10.66
N ASN A 99 0.32 -9.25 11.62
CA ASN A 99 0.33 -10.07 12.82
C ASN A 99 -0.89 -9.77 13.72
N ALA A 100 -1.25 -8.49 13.89
CA ALA A 100 -2.42 -8.11 14.67
C ALA A 100 -3.73 -8.66 14.07
N VAL A 101 -3.90 -8.53 12.74
CA VAL A 101 -5.04 -9.10 12.03
C VAL A 101 -5.05 -10.63 12.12
N SER A 102 -3.88 -11.28 12.01
CA SER A 102 -3.77 -12.74 12.15
C SER A 102 -4.13 -13.25 13.54
N ILE A 103 -3.85 -12.47 14.59
CA ILE A 103 -4.28 -12.80 15.96
C ILE A 103 -5.78 -12.62 16.07
N ALA A 104 -6.33 -11.48 15.65
CA ALA A 104 -7.77 -11.21 15.68
C ALA A 104 -8.57 -12.27 14.89
N ALA A 105 -8.05 -12.72 13.75
CA ALA A 105 -8.65 -13.76 12.92
C ALA A 105 -8.81 -15.10 13.65
N LYS A 106 -7.91 -15.45 14.58
CA LYS A 106 -8.00 -16.67 15.38
C LYS A 106 -9.08 -16.59 16.47
N GLU A 107 -9.34 -15.38 16.97
CA GLU A 107 -10.37 -15.13 17.99
C GLU A 107 -11.78 -15.01 17.37
N GLU A 108 -11.89 -14.60 16.10
CA GLU A 108 -13.17 -14.51 15.39
C GLU A 108 -13.75 -15.91 15.11
N LYS A 109 -15.03 -16.12 15.47
CA LYS A 109 -15.70 -17.42 15.32
C LYS A 109 -16.88 -17.40 14.35
N ARG A 110 -17.34 -16.21 13.94
CA ARG A 110 -18.51 -16.03 13.06
C ARG A 110 -18.11 -15.94 11.60
N LEU A 111 -16.84 -15.64 11.33
CA LEU A 111 -16.29 -15.46 9.98
C LEU A 111 -15.13 -16.42 9.72
N LYS A 112 -15.02 -16.88 8.50
CA LYS A 112 -13.74 -17.38 7.99
C LYS A 112 -12.87 -16.20 7.59
N VAL A 113 -11.77 -15.98 8.28
CA VAL A 113 -10.84 -14.87 7.98
C VAL A 113 -9.60 -15.42 7.28
N ILE A 114 -9.37 -14.98 6.04
CA ILE A 114 -8.18 -15.33 5.23
C ILE A 114 -7.28 -14.12 5.24
N VAL A 115 -6.18 -14.20 5.97
CA VAL A 115 -5.22 -13.09 6.10
C VAL A 115 -4.16 -13.19 5.03
N ILE A 116 -3.99 -12.13 4.24
CA ILE A 116 -3.07 -12.06 3.11
C ILE A 116 -2.04 -10.96 3.37
N ASP A 117 -0.76 -11.37 3.46
CA ASP A 117 0.37 -10.45 3.47
C ASP A 117 0.71 -10.06 2.03
N THR A 118 0.59 -8.79 1.71
CA THR A 118 0.90 -8.32 0.35
C THR A 118 2.38 -8.17 0.08
N LEU A 119 3.24 -8.24 1.10
CA LEU A 119 4.68 -7.96 0.99
C LEU A 119 4.97 -6.62 0.30
N ASN A 120 3.99 -5.74 0.29
CA ASN A 120 3.98 -4.49 -0.43
C ASN A 120 3.41 -3.36 0.43
N ILE A 121 3.35 -2.14 -0.11
CA ILE A 121 2.99 -0.94 0.62
C ILE A 121 2.13 -0.02 -0.25
N GLY A 122 1.30 0.82 0.39
CA GLY A 122 0.48 1.80 -0.30
C GLY A 122 -0.43 1.16 -1.35
N ILE A 123 -0.59 1.83 -2.48
CA ILE A 123 -1.41 1.32 -3.58
C ILE A 123 -0.90 -0.03 -4.14
N GLY A 124 0.36 -0.41 -3.88
CA GLY A 124 0.87 -1.73 -4.21
C GLY A 124 0.18 -2.84 -3.41
N ALA A 125 -0.12 -2.58 -2.13
CA ALA A 125 -0.96 -3.46 -1.32
C ALA A 125 -2.43 -3.34 -1.72
N GLY A 126 -2.92 -2.11 -1.92
CA GLY A 126 -4.30 -1.85 -2.33
C GLY A 126 -4.70 -2.49 -3.66
N ALA A 127 -3.76 -2.63 -4.58
CA ALA A 127 -4.01 -3.32 -5.85
C ALA A 127 -4.44 -4.79 -5.65
N SER A 128 -3.96 -5.44 -4.58
CA SER A 128 -4.42 -6.79 -4.21
C SER A 128 -5.89 -6.80 -3.81
N ALA A 129 -6.36 -5.78 -3.08
CA ALA A 129 -7.77 -5.65 -2.71
C ALA A 129 -8.66 -5.32 -3.93
N ILE A 130 -8.17 -4.45 -4.82
CA ILE A 130 -8.85 -4.13 -6.08
C ILE A 130 -8.99 -5.38 -6.94
N TYR A 131 -7.94 -6.18 -7.04
CA TYR A 131 -7.97 -7.42 -7.80
C TYR A 131 -8.85 -8.48 -7.14
N ALA A 132 -8.81 -8.62 -5.81
CA ALA A 132 -9.71 -9.50 -5.06
C ALA A 132 -11.18 -9.16 -5.33
N SER A 133 -11.54 -7.86 -5.32
CA SER A 133 -12.89 -7.40 -5.65
C SER A 133 -13.30 -7.82 -7.07
N GLN A 134 -12.41 -7.68 -8.05
CA GLN A 134 -12.68 -8.14 -9.41
C GLN A 134 -12.96 -9.65 -9.45
N LEU A 135 -12.10 -10.47 -8.80
CA LEU A 135 -12.26 -11.93 -8.78
C LEU A 135 -13.55 -12.37 -8.07
N ILE A 136 -13.93 -11.67 -6.99
CA ILE A 136 -15.21 -11.89 -6.30
C ILE A 136 -16.39 -11.59 -7.24
N ASN A 137 -16.34 -10.49 -7.98
CA ASN A 137 -17.37 -10.10 -8.94
C ASN A 137 -17.46 -11.07 -10.15
N GLU A 138 -16.35 -11.73 -10.49
CA GLU A 138 -16.30 -12.82 -11.47
C GLU A 138 -16.82 -14.16 -10.91
N ASN A 139 -17.25 -14.19 -9.63
CA ASN A 139 -17.76 -15.37 -8.91
C ASN A 139 -16.76 -16.53 -8.78
N LEU A 140 -15.48 -16.24 -8.71
CA LEU A 140 -14.45 -17.25 -8.44
C LEU A 140 -14.62 -17.84 -7.03
N SER A 141 -14.19 -19.09 -6.88
CA SER A 141 -14.11 -19.75 -5.57
C SER A 141 -13.04 -19.10 -4.69
N GLU A 142 -13.16 -19.31 -3.38
CA GLU A 142 -12.18 -18.84 -2.40
C GLU A 142 -10.75 -19.27 -2.74
N SER A 143 -10.56 -20.56 -3.09
CA SER A 143 -9.26 -21.13 -3.42
C SER A 143 -8.64 -20.48 -4.67
N GLU A 144 -9.43 -20.23 -5.70
CA GLU A 144 -8.97 -19.54 -6.92
C GLU A 144 -8.58 -18.10 -6.64
N ILE A 145 -9.36 -17.39 -5.80
CA ILE A 145 -9.03 -16.02 -5.40
C ILE A 145 -7.69 -15.98 -4.66
N VAL A 146 -7.51 -16.86 -3.66
CA VAL A 146 -6.26 -16.93 -2.88
C VAL A 146 -5.06 -17.25 -3.77
N GLU A 147 -5.18 -18.24 -4.65
CA GLU A 147 -4.11 -18.65 -5.58
C GLU A 147 -3.70 -17.49 -6.50
N ARG A 148 -4.67 -16.83 -7.13
CA ARG A 148 -4.41 -15.70 -8.04
C ARG A 148 -3.82 -14.49 -7.31
N LEU A 149 -4.28 -14.19 -6.09
CA LEU A 149 -3.70 -13.14 -5.27
C LEU A 149 -2.24 -13.44 -4.91
N HIS A 150 -1.94 -14.63 -4.43
CA HIS A 150 -0.56 -15.02 -4.08
C HIS A 150 0.38 -14.97 -5.30
N SER A 151 -0.09 -15.44 -6.45
CA SER A 151 0.68 -15.35 -7.70
C SER A 151 0.96 -13.90 -8.10
N SER A 152 -0.05 -13.03 -8.05
CA SER A 152 0.10 -11.62 -8.40
C SER A 152 0.98 -10.87 -7.40
N ILE A 153 0.83 -11.12 -6.09
CA ILE A 153 1.63 -10.51 -5.02
C ILE A 153 3.12 -10.78 -5.22
N LYS A 154 3.48 -12.00 -5.56
CA LYS A 154 4.88 -12.42 -5.80
C LYS A 154 5.55 -11.59 -6.90
N GLU A 155 4.80 -11.22 -7.92
CA GLU A 155 5.30 -10.52 -9.10
C GLU A 155 5.07 -8.99 -9.03
N ALA A 156 4.23 -8.52 -8.11
CA ALA A 156 3.93 -7.10 -7.93
C ALA A 156 5.16 -6.33 -7.45
N LYS A 157 5.42 -5.17 -8.05
CA LYS A 157 6.54 -4.30 -7.68
C LYS A 157 6.10 -2.84 -7.59
N VAL A 158 6.48 -2.19 -6.51
CA VAL A 158 6.41 -0.74 -6.39
C VAL A 158 7.82 -0.16 -6.27
N PHE A 159 8.02 1.00 -6.87
CA PHE A 159 9.25 1.76 -6.80
C PHE A 159 8.90 3.17 -6.38
N PHE A 160 9.67 3.74 -5.46
CA PHE A 160 9.41 5.11 -5.04
C PHE A 160 10.70 5.89 -4.77
N SER A 161 10.63 7.19 -4.99
CA SER A 161 11.67 8.17 -4.73
C SER A 161 11.23 9.08 -3.60
N VAL A 162 12.13 9.35 -2.64
CA VAL A 162 11.91 10.28 -1.56
C VAL A 162 12.89 11.46 -1.65
N PRO A 163 12.48 12.69 -1.27
CA PRO A 163 13.40 13.83 -1.24
C PRO A 163 14.55 13.63 -0.25
N THR A 164 14.28 12.97 0.86
CA THR A 164 15.25 12.68 1.93
C THR A 164 14.97 11.32 2.57
N LEU A 165 15.99 10.70 3.13
CA LEU A 165 15.89 9.45 3.89
C LEU A 165 15.64 9.67 5.39
N GLU A 166 15.59 10.92 5.86
CA GLU A 166 15.50 11.25 7.28
C GLU A 166 14.19 10.71 7.89
N TYR A 167 13.05 10.82 7.19
CA TYR A 167 11.77 10.31 7.68
C TYR A 167 11.78 8.77 7.81
N LEU A 168 12.36 8.05 6.85
CA LEU A 168 12.55 6.60 6.94
C LEU A 168 13.45 6.21 8.11
N LYS A 169 14.45 7.05 8.42
CA LYS A 169 15.36 6.86 9.56
C LYS A 169 14.64 7.08 10.88
N GLN A 170 13.93 8.22 11.02
CA GLN A 170 13.14 8.54 12.22
C GLN A 170 12.09 7.49 12.50
N GLY A 171 11.36 7.04 11.46
CA GLY A 171 10.36 6.00 11.54
C GLY A 171 10.91 4.57 11.74
N GLY A 172 12.22 4.36 11.68
CA GLY A 172 12.86 3.04 11.87
C GLY A 172 12.72 2.07 10.69
N ARG A 173 12.16 2.46 9.56
CA ARG A 173 11.97 1.64 8.35
C ARG A 173 13.18 1.67 7.41
N ILE A 174 14.25 2.33 7.81
CA ILE A 174 15.50 2.46 7.03
C ILE A 174 16.47 1.26 7.15
N ARG A 175 16.26 0.31 8.03
CA ARG A 175 17.31 -0.66 8.45
C ARG A 175 18.09 -1.32 7.32
N LYS A 176 17.44 -1.98 6.36
CA LYS A 176 18.14 -2.61 5.22
C LYS A 176 18.74 -1.59 4.26
N ILE A 177 18.11 -0.43 4.09
CA ILE A 177 18.61 0.67 3.27
C ILE A 177 19.89 1.25 3.87
N ALA A 178 19.93 1.48 5.18
CA ALA A 178 21.08 2.04 5.88
C ALA A 178 22.35 1.20 5.70
N ALA A 179 22.22 -0.12 5.73
CA ALA A 179 23.34 -1.04 5.49
C ALA A 179 23.94 -0.91 4.07
N THR A 180 23.16 -0.44 3.10
CA THR A 180 23.55 -0.36 1.68
C THR A 180 24.08 1.02 1.29
N ILE A 181 23.71 2.08 2.01
CA ILE A 181 24.04 3.47 1.64
C ILE A 181 25.42 3.92 2.18
N GLY A 182 25.86 3.41 3.33
CA GLY A 182 27.08 3.92 3.96
C GLY A 182 27.03 5.45 4.15
N SER A 183 28.12 6.15 3.82
CA SER A 183 28.24 7.62 3.97
C SER A 183 27.65 8.45 2.81
N LEU A 184 26.77 7.89 1.97
CA LEU A 184 26.27 8.57 0.76
C LEU A 184 25.14 9.57 1.09
N LEU A 185 25.50 10.71 1.66
CA LEU A 185 24.63 11.81 2.09
C LEU A 185 23.93 12.61 0.95
N LYS A 186 24.19 12.31 -0.33
CA LYS A 186 23.67 13.12 -1.47
C LYS A 186 23.08 12.28 -2.61
N ILE A 187 22.36 11.21 -2.29
CA ILE A 187 21.65 10.42 -3.29
C ILE A 187 20.13 10.52 -3.07
N ASN A 188 19.37 10.40 -4.16
CA ASN A 188 17.94 10.19 -4.13
C ASN A 188 17.68 8.75 -4.63
N PRO A 189 17.83 7.72 -3.78
CA PRO A 189 17.70 6.35 -4.23
C PRO A 189 16.25 6.06 -4.64
N VAL A 190 16.09 5.15 -5.58
CA VAL A 190 14.81 4.49 -5.79
C VAL A 190 14.72 3.30 -4.86
N ILE A 191 13.63 3.22 -4.11
CA ILE A 191 13.37 2.22 -3.10
C ILE A 191 12.27 1.27 -3.59
N THR A 192 12.32 0.02 -3.19
CA THR A 192 11.31 -1.01 -3.44
C THR A 192 11.21 -1.96 -2.23
N CYS A 193 10.25 -2.88 -2.25
CA CYS A 193 10.19 -3.99 -1.32
C CYS A 193 10.92 -5.22 -1.88
N ASP A 194 11.65 -5.94 -1.01
CA ASP A 194 12.22 -7.25 -1.32
C ASP A 194 11.19 -8.39 -1.17
N GLU A 195 11.63 -9.64 -1.28
CA GLU A 195 10.78 -10.81 -1.15
C GLU A 195 10.23 -11.03 0.26
N GLU A 196 10.83 -10.38 1.29
CA GLU A 196 10.34 -10.35 2.66
C GLU A 196 9.46 -9.13 2.94
N GLY A 197 9.15 -8.32 1.93
CA GLY A 197 8.39 -7.09 2.04
C GLY A 197 9.10 -5.95 2.77
N LYS A 198 10.44 -5.99 2.88
CA LYS A 198 11.27 -4.96 3.54
C LYS A 198 11.85 -4.01 2.50
N TYR A 199 12.01 -2.74 2.86
CA TYR A 199 12.60 -1.75 1.96
C TYR A 199 14.05 -2.03 1.63
N ILE A 200 14.37 -2.02 0.33
CA ILE A 200 15.71 -2.10 -0.22
C ILE A 200 15.90 -1.03 -1.30
N ILE A 201 17.16 -0.77 -1.67
CA ILE A 201 17.48 0.13 -2.79
C ILE A 201 17.40 -0.65 -4.09
N ALA A 202 16.47 -0.23 -4.97
CA ALA A 202 16.36 -0.73 -6.34
C ALA A 202 17.40 -0.07 -7.25
N SER A 203 17.64 1.24 -7.09
CA SER A 203 18.60 1.98 -7.91
C SER A 203 19.22 3.15 -7.14
N LYS A 204 20.52 3.42 -7.36
CA LYS A 204 21.25 4.53 -6.76
C LYS A 204 21.33 5.69 -7.74
N VAL A 205 20.53 6.72 -7.52
CA VAL A 205 20.43 7.88 -8.41
C VAL A 205 20.78 9.16 -7.66
N ARG A 206 21.28 10.16 -8.37
CA ARG A 206 21.53 11.51 -7.85
C ARG A 206 20.59 12.50 -8.51
N GLY A 207 19.90 13.26 -7.69
CA GLY A 207 18.97 14.31 -8.12
C GLY A 207 17.54 13.79 -8.36
N ARG A 208 16.59 14.61 -7.87
CA ARG A 208 15.16 14.27 -7.85
C ARG A 208 14.61 13.89 -9.21
N ALA A 209 14.83 14.73 -10.23
CA ALA A 209 14.28 14.48 -11.57
C ALA A 209 14.76 13.15 -12.18
N LYS A 210 16.03 12.81 -11.96
CA LYS A 210 16.60 11.52 -12.41
C LYS A 210 16.01 10.35 -11.64
N SER A 211 15.78 10.52 -10.32
CA SER A 211 15.20 9.48 -9.49
C SER A 211 13.75 9.19 -9.87
N ILE A 212 12.94 10.23 -10.14
CA ILE A 212 11.56 10.05 -10.62
C ILE A 212 11.54 9.39 -12.01
N LYS A 213 12.44 9.79 -12.91
CA LYS A 213 12.58 9.13 -14.22
C LYS A 213 12.92 7.65 -14.06
N GLU A 214 13.84 7.32 -13.16
CA GLU A 214 14.24 5.94 -12.87
C GLU A 214 13.06 5.10 -12.34
N VAL A 215 12.17 5.67 -11.51
CA VAL A 215 10.94 5.00 -11.08
C VAL A 215 10.09 4.60 -12.29
N VAL A 216 9.89 5.52 -13.24
CA VAL A 216 9.12 5.24 -14.47
C VAL A 216 9.80 4.15 -15.31
N ASP A 217 11.12 4.23 -15.47
CA ASP A 217 11.88 3.28 -16.29
C ASP A 217 11.85 1.87 -15.67
N LEU A 218 11.98 1.74 -14.35
CA LEU A 218 11.88 0.46 -13.63
C LEU A 218 10.49 -0.18 -13.78
N VAL A 219 9.41 0.62 -13.67
CA VAL A 219 8.04 0.12 -13.92
C VAL A 219 7.90 -0.37 -15.35
N PHE A 220 8.41 0.40 -16.33
CA PHE A 220 8.38 0.01 -17.73
C PHE A 220 9.16 -1.29 -17.99
N GLU A 221 10.34 -1.46 -17.38
CA GLU A 221 11.11 -2.71 -17.53
C GLU A 221 10.38 -3.91 -16.91
N GLN A 222 9.73 -3.74 -15.75
CA GLN A 222 8.93 -4.80 -15.16
C GLN A 222 7.73 -5.18 -16.03
N SER A 223 7.07 -4.22 -16.68
CA SER A 223 5.90 -4.47 -17.51
C SER A 223 6.14 -5.43 -18.67
N LYS A 224 7.39 -5.49 -19.16
CA LYS A 224 7.78 -6.42 -20.24
C LYS A 224 7.65 -7.90 -19.89
N LYS A 225 7.54 -8.21 -18.60
CA LYS A 225 7.43 -9.59 -18.08
C LYS A 225 5.98 -10.07 -18.01
N HIS A 226 5.01 -9.19 -18.21
CA HIS A 226 3.61 -9.46 -17.93
C HIS A 226 2.71 -9.07 -19.10
N VAL A 227 1.71 -9.90 -19.37
CA VAL A 227 0.74 -9.67 -20.45
C VAL A 227 -0.36 -8.73 -20.01
N LYS A 228 -0.85 -8.90 -18.76
CA LYS A 228 -1.96 -8.11 -18.20
C LYS A 228 -1.61 -7.62 -16.81
N PHE A 229 -1.78 -6.33 -16.56
CA PHE A 229 -1.36 -5.69 -15.32
C PHE A 229 -2.07 -4.36 -15.09
N TYR A 230 -2.07 -3.94 -13.83
CA TYR A 230 -2.42 -2.57 -13.44
C TYR A 230 -1.16 -1.73 -13.30
N ILE A 231 -1.27 -0.45 -13.61
CA ILE A 231 -0.25 0.57 -13.33
C ILE A 231 -0.73 1.42 -12.14
N LEU A 232 0.17 1.61 -11.21
CA LEU A 232 -0.07 2.24 -9.93
C LEU A 232 0.81 3.47 -9.80
N VAL A 233 0.24 4.60 -9.34
CA VAL A 233 0.99 5.82 -9.01
C VAL A 233 0.52 6.34 -7.66
N SER A 234 1.44 6.80 -6.82
CA SER A 234 1.12 7.42 -5.54
C SER A 234 2.06 8.58 -5.24
N HIS A 235 1.60 9.51 -4.40
CA HIS A 235 2.40 10.66 -4.01
C HIS A 235 2.08 11.15 -2.59
N ALA A 236 3.07 11.79 -1.97
CA ALA A 236 2.93 12.53 -0.74
C ALA A 236 3.08 14.03 -1.05
N SER A 237 1.97 14.79 -1.08
CA SER A 237 1.97 16.24 -1.37
C SER A 237 2.75 16.64 -2.64
N ALA A 238 2.68 15.83 -3.72
CA ALA A 238 3.40 16.05 -4.98
C ALA A 238 2.51 15.73 -6.21
N LYS A 239 1.26 16.18 -6.17
CA LYS A 239 0.22 15.85 -7.15
C LYS A 239 0.61 16.14 -8.60
N GLU A 240 1.20 17.31 -8.85
CA GLU A 240 1.57 17.70 -10.22
C GLU A 240 2.68 16.79 -10.82
N GLU A 241 3.68 16.43 -10.00
CA GLU A 241 4.73 15.51 -10.44
C GLU A 241 4.18 14.10 -10.64
N ALA A 242 3.30 13.64 -9.75
CA ALA A 242 2.62 12.36 -9.88
C ALA A 242 1.76 12.28 -11.13
N GLN A 243 1.05 13.37 -11.49
CA GLN A 243 0.27 13.43 -12.71
C GLN A 243 1.15 13.35 -13.96
N LYS A 244 2.35 13.93 -13.95
CA LYS A 244 3.33 13.78 -15.04
C LYS A 244 3.81 12.34 -15.18
N VAL A 245 4.12 11.68 -14.05
CA VAL A 245 4.48 10.25 -14.01
C VAL A 245 3.34 9.37 -14.54
N PHE A 246 2.12 9.63 -14.09
CA PHE A 246 0.93 8.91 -14.54
C PHE A 246 0.72 9.03 -16.07
N ASN A 247 0.80 10.24 -16.60
CA ASN A 247 0.63 10.49 -18.03
C ASN A 247 1.75 9.83 -18.85
N GLU A 248 2.98 9.86 -18.36
CA GLU A 248 4.11 9.21 -19.03
C GLU A 248 3.96 7.68 -19.05
N LEU A 249 3.57 7.07 -17.92
CA LEU A 249 3.30 5.64 -17.87
C LEU A 249 2.12 5.24 -18.76
N LYS A 250 1.05 6.04 -18.78
CA LYS A 250 -0.10 5.80 -19.65
C LYS A 250 0.28 5.86 -21.13
N ARG A 251 1.17 6.80 -21.51
CA ARG A 251 1.69 6.91 -22.87
C ARG A 251 2.58 5.71 -23.26
N ARG A 252 3.43 5.24 -22.33
CA ARG A 252 4.38 4.13 -22.58
C ARG A 252 3.75 2.76 -22.52
N LEU A 253 2.67 2.59 -21.77
CA LEU A 253 2.01 1.30 -21.46
C LEU A 253 0.52 1.33 -21.78
N PRO A 254 0.12 1.62 -23.04
CA PRO A 254 -1.29 1.74 -23.40
C PRO A 254 -2.06 0.42 -23.30
N ASN A 255 -1.36 -0.71 -23.17
CA ASN A 255 -1.91 -2.04 -23.01
C ASN A 255 -2.19 -2.43 -21.54
N ALA A 256 -1.89 -1.56 -20.55
CA ALA A 256 -2.24 -1.83 -19.17
C ALA A 256 -3.77 -1.96 -19.01
N ALA A 257 -4.19 -2.93 -18.20
CA ALA A 257 -5.61 -3.20 -17.98
C ALA A 257 -6.31 -2.07 -17.21
N ASN A 258 -5.57 -1.40 -16.30
CA ASN A 258 -6.08 -0.22 -15.61
C ASN A 258 -4.92 0.64 -15.06
N PHE A 259 -5.26 1.88 -14.70
CA PHE A 259 -4.34 2.87 -14.13
C PHE A 259 -4.95 3.47 -12.89
N PHE A 260 -4.20 3.50 -11.79
CA PHE A 260 -4.61 4.11 -10.53
C PHE A 260 -3.62 5.19 -10.12
N ILE A 261 -4.13 6.29 -9.59
CA ILE A 261 -3.35 7.35 -8.95
C ILE A 261 -4.00 7.71 -7.63
N THR A 262 -3.21 7.77 -6.54
CA THR A 262 -3.71 8.01 -5.18
C THR A 262 -2.80 8.94 -4.40
N ASP A 263 -3.38 9.65 -3.43
CA ASP A 263 -2.62 10.24 -2.34
C ASP A 263 -2.10 9.12 -1.41
N LEU A 264 -0.87 9.29 -0.95
CA LEU A 264 -0.30 8.42 0.06
C LEU A 264 -0.97 8.71 1.41
N SER A 265 -1.33 7.66 2.16
CA SER A 265 -1.92 7.81 3.48
C SER A 265 -1.02 8.64 4.43
N PRO A 266 -1.59 9.45 5.33
CA PRO A 266 -0.85 10.12 6.39
C PRO A 266 0.13 9.21 7.11
N ALA A 267 -0.32 8.02 7.51
CA ALA A 267 0.49 7.04 8.24
C ALA A 267 1.71 6.52 7.45
N LEU A 268 1.66 6.47 6.12
CA LEU A 268 2.83 6.21 5.28
C LEU A 268 3.66 7.47 5.04
N GLY A 269 2.98 8.60 4.89
CA GLY A 269 3.61 9.88 4.63
C GLY A 269 4.59 10.32 5.71
N VAL A 270 4.30 10.02 6.97
CA VAL A 270 5.23 10.33 8.10
C VAL A 270 6.55 9.57 8.00
N HIS A 271 6.60 8.45 7.29
CA HIS A 271 7.83 7.67 7.08
C HIS A 271 8.57 8.03 5.79
N THR A 272 7.87 8.56 4.77
CA THR A 272 8.47 8.89 3.47
C THR A 272 8.74 10.38 3.31
N GLY A 273 7.98 11.21 4.03
CA GLY A 273 7.99 12.66 3.94
C GLY A 273 7.21 13.20 2.73
N PRO A 274 6.87 14.50 2.78
CA PRO A 274 6.28 15.19 1.64
C PRO A 274 7.21 15.18 0.43
N GLY A 275 6.65 15.13 -0.77
CA GLY A 275 7.39 15.04 -2.02
C GLY A 275 7.73 13.61 -2.44
N MET A 276 7.31 12.55 -1.75
CA MET A 276 7.45 11.19 -2.25
C MET A 276 6.67 11.02 -3.55
N ILE A 277 7.29 10.36 -4.53
CA ILE A 277 6.65 9.87 -5.77
C ILE A 277 6.90 8.38 -5.88
N GLY A 278 5.81 7.63 -6.02
CA GLY A 278 5.85 6.19 -6.22
C GLY A 278 5.10 5.78 -7.49
N ALA A 279 5.58 4.72 -8.12
CA ALA A 279 4.84 4.02 -9.16
C ALA A 279 5.11 2.52 -9.09
N GLY A 280 4.19 1.73 -9.62
CA GLY A 280 4.30 0.29 -9.55
C GLY A 280 3.51 -0.42 -10.63
N ILE A 281 3.72 -1.72 -10.67
CA ILE A 281 2.98 -2.66 -11.51
C ILE A 281 2.40 -3.76 -10.64
N TYR A 282 1.16 -4.10 -10.90
CA TYR A 282 0.49 -5.24 -10.28
C TYR A 282 -0.01 -6.17 -11.39
N PRO A 283 0.68 -7.30 -11.64
CA PRO A 283 0.24 -8.29 -12.61
C PRO A 283 -1.07 -8.93 -12.20
N ILE A 284 -1.95 -9.17 -13.18
CA ILE A 284 -3.22 -9.89 -12.97
C ILE A 284 -3.25 -11.11 -13.88
N GLN A 285 -3.77 -12.21 -13.36
CA GLN A 285 -3.91 -13.44 -14.12
C GLN A 285 -5.24 -13.46 -14.89
N LEU A 286 -5.21 -14.05 -16.09
CA LEU A 286 -6.39 -14.29 -16.92
C LEU A 286 -7.20 -15.47 -16.41
#